data_05c66905d65c8db9b64ea48512f5c44c
#
_entry.id   05c66905d65c8db9b64ea48512f5c44c
#
_cell.length_a   1.000
_cell.length_b   1.000
_cell.length_c   1.000
_cell.angle_alpha   90.00
_cell.angle_beta   90.00
_cell.angle_gamma   90.00
#
_symmetry.space_group_name_H-M   'P 1'
#
loop_
_entity.id
_entity.type
_entity.pdbx_description
1 polymer ?
#
loop_
_entity_poly.entity_id
_entity_poly.type
_entity_poly.pdbx_seq_one_letter_code
_entity_poly.pdbx_strand_id
1 'polypeptide(L)'
;MNDFLFYGKLAEIDPEVNGLIEHEAERQIRKLILIPSESTAPSAVRESLSSVFQNLYAEGYPNEEMRFMSEEEILDYPARLANYRRYAVPRYYKGVEYADIVESLARRRCAEAFATGKFTADQIY
;
A
#
# COMPACT_ATOMS: atom_id res chain seq x y z
N MET A 1 -26.84 1.47 -13.03
CA MET A 1 -25.95 2.66 -13.23
C MET A 1 -24.54 2.16 -13.02
N ASN A 2 -23.72 2.09 -14.07
CA ASN A 2 -22.32 1.70 -13.91
C ASN A 2 -21.61 2.86 -13.23
N ASP A 3 -21.24 2.67 -11.98
CA ASP A 3 -20.47 3.62 -11.22
C ASP A 3 -19.00 3.54 -11.66
N PHE A 4 -18.69 4.26 -12.75
CA PHE A 4 -17.35 4.26 -13.35
C PHE A 4 -16.27 4.82 -12.41
N LEU A 5 -16.65 5.53 -11.35
CA LEU A 5 -15.69 6.04 -10.35
C LEU A 5 -15.07 4.93 -9.52
N PHE A 6 -15.81 3.84 -9.32
CA PHE A 6 -15.34 2.72 -8.49
C PHE A 6 -15.20 1.41 -9.27
N TYR A 7 -15.93 1.28 -10.38
CA TYR A 7 -16.00 0.05 -11.18
C TYR A 7 -15.88 0.39 -12.65
N GLY A 8 -14.74 0.22 -13.20
CA GLY A 8 -14.49 0.37 -14.61
C GLY A 8 -13.10 -0.13 -14.95
N LYS A 9 -12.97 -0.76 -16.09
CA LYS A 9 -11.67 -1.16 -16.60
C LYS A 9 -11.22 -0.15 -17.64
N LEU A 10 -9.96 0.23 -17.59
CA LEU A 10 -9.39 1.15 -18.56
C LEU A 10 -9.61 0.67 -20.00
N ALA A 11 -9.48 -0.62 -20.24
CA ALA A 11 -9.74 -1.22 -21.56
C ALA A 11 -11.16 -1.01 -22.11
N GLU A 12 -12.14 -0.77 -21.22
CA GLU A 12 -13.55 -0.53 -21.61
C GLU A 12 -13.84 0.97 -21.79
N ILE A 13 -13.11 1.82 -21.06
CA ILE A 13 -13.34 3.26 -21.03
C ILE A 13 -12.46 3.98 -22.07
N ASP A 14 -11.20 3.57 -22.16
CA ASP A 14 -10.19 4.16 -23.04
C ASP A 14 -9.26 3.05 -23.57
N PRO A 15 -9.70 2.32 -24.60
CA PRO A 15 -8.92 1.23 -25.17
C PRO A 15 -7.59 1.67 -25.81
N GLU A 16 -7.50 2.93 -26.27
CA GLU A 16 -6.29 3.49 -26.84
C GLU A 16 -5.19 3.64 -25.78
N VAL A 17 -5.51 4.23 -24.64
CA VAL A 17 -4.56 4.36 -23.52
C VAL A 17 -4.22 2.99 -22.94
N ASN A 18 -5.18 2.08 -22.82
CA ASN A 18 -4.91 0.70 -22.38
C ASN A 18 -3.91 0.01 -23.33
N GLY A 19 -4.12 0.12 -24.64
CA GLY A 19 -3.21 -0.44 -25.64
C GLY A 19 -1.79 0.13 -25.55
N LEU A 20 -1.65 1.44 -25.29
CA LEU A 20 -0.34 2.05 -25.08
C LEU A 20 0.39 1.51 -23.84
N ILE A 21 -0.34 1.27 -22.76
CA ILE A 21 0.22 0.65 -21.53
C ILE A 21 0.69 -0.78 -21.81
N GLU A 22 -0.08 -1.55 -22.56
CA GLU A 22 0.29 -2.93 -22.95
C GLU A 22 1.54 -2.93 -23.85
N HIS A 23 1.61 -2.05 -24.83
CA HIS A 23 2.78 -1.91 -25.72
C HIS A 23 4.04 -1.50 -24.93
N GLU A 24 3.90 -0.58 -23.99
CA GLU A 24 5.03 -0.18 -23.13
C GLU A 24 5.47 -1.32 -22.20
N ALA A 25 4.53 -2.07 -21.64
CA ALA A 25 4.85 -3.25 -20.83
C ALA A 25 5.63 -4.29 -21.65
N GLU A 26 5.20 -4.56 -22.88
CA GLU A 26 5.89 -5.45 -23.79
C GLU A 26 7.28 -4.93 -24.17
N ARG A 27 7.41 -3.63 -24.41
CA ARG A 27 8.70 -2.99 -24.67
C ARG A 27 9.67 -3.21 -23.50
N GLN A 28 9.22 -3.00 -22.27
CA GLN A 28 10.07 -3.17 -21.07
C GLN A 28 10.51 -4.62 -20.87
N ILE A 29 9.65 -5.59 -21.17
CA ILE A 29 10.01 -7.02 -21.10
C ILE A 29 11.12 -7.37 -22.11
N ARG A 30 11.10 -6.76 -23.28
CA ARG A 30 12.04 -7.05 -24.38
C ARG A 30 13.31 -6.23 -24.37
N LYS A 31 13.41 -5.20 -23.54
CA LYS A 31 14.55 -4.27 -23.52
C LYS A 31 15.27 -4.34 -22.18
N LEU A 32 16.58 -4.32 -22.25
CA LEU A 32 17.41 -4.15 -21.08
C LEU A 32 17.48 -2.65 -20.75
N ILE A 33 17.01 -2.28 -19.57
CA ILE A 33 17.08 -0.91 -19.07
C ILE A 33 18.44 -0.75 -18.36
N LEU A 34 19.26 0.17 -18.86
CA LEU A 34 20.62 0.41 -18.34
C LEU A 34 20.73 1.73 -17.58
N ILE A 35 19.60 2.33 -17.21
CA ILE A 35 19.59 3.55 -16.41
C ILE A 35 19.52 3.14 -14.93
N PRO A 36 20.55 3.41 -14.10
CA PRO A 36 20.63 2.90 -12.73
C PRO A 36 19.51 3.38 -11.80
N SER A 37 18.89 4.51 -12.11
CA SER A 37 17.78 5.08 -11.34
C SER A 37 16.40 4.54 -11.74
N GLU A 38 16.32 3.72 -12.79
CA GLU A 38 15.08 3.09 -13.21
C GLU A 38 14.97 1.67 -12.63
N SER A 39 13.75 1.28 -12.29
CA SER A 39 13.47 -0.02 -11.68
C SER A 39 12.18 -0.62 -12.22
N THR A 40 12.16 -1.93 -12.35
CA THR A 40 10.95 -2.66 -12.74
C THR A 40 10.15 -3.04 -11.50
N ALA A 41 9.07 -2.31 -11.23
CA ALA A 41 8.17 -2.65 -10.14
C ALA A 41 7.34 -3.90 -10.50
N PRO A 42 7.25 -4.90 -9.60
CA PRO A 42 6.34 -6.03 -9.78
C PRO A 42 4.89 -5.59 -9.99
N SER A 43 4.10 -6.38 -10.75
CA SER A 43 2.70 -6.05 -11.04
C SER A 43 1.87 -5.85 -9.77
N ALA A 44 2.04 -6.69 -8.75
CA ALA A 44 1.35 -6.56 -7.47
C ALA A 44 1.66 -5.24 -6.74
N VAL A 45 2.89 -4.74 -6.86
CA VAL A 45 3.26 -3.42 -6.31
C VAL A 45 2.55 -2.30 -7.07
N ARG A 46 2.52 -2.37 -8.41
CA ARG A 46 1.79 -1.39 -9.22
C ARG A 46 0.29 -1.40 -8.94
N GLU A 47 -0.31 -2.58 -8.77
CA GLU A 47 -1.72 -2.74 -8.41
C GLU A 47 -2.03 -2.07 -7.06
N SER A 48 -1.21 -2.27 -6.04
CA SER A 48 -1.41 -1.61 -4.75
C SER A 48 -1.26 -0.09 -4.82
N LEU A 49 -0.33 0.41 -5.62
CA LEU A 49 -0.11 1.85 -5.83
C LEU A 49 -1.27 2.51 -6.58
N SER A 50 -1.94 1.81 -7.50
CA SER A 50 -3.10 2.32 -8.24
C SER A 50 -4.44 2.12 -7.53
N SER A 51 -4.41 1.73 -6.26
CA SER A 51 -5.61 1.48 -5.48
C SER A 51 -6.29 2.77 -4.99
N VAL A 52 -7.47 2.63 -4.41
CA VAL A 52 -8.25 3.74 -3.84
C VAL A 52 -7.56 4.48 -2.68
N PHE A 53 -6.46 3.95 -2.15
CA PHE A 53 -5.63 4.67 -1.19
C PHE A 53 -5.06 5.98 -1.75
N GLN A 54 -4.92 6.11 -3.06
CA GLN A 54 -4.51 7.37 -3.68
C GLN A 54 -5.52 8.52 -3.53
N ASN A 55 -6.75 8.22 -3.17
CA ASN A 55 -7.81 9.22 -3.01
C ASN A 55 -7.74 9.95 -1.66
N LEU A 56 -6.84 9.55 -0.76
CA LEU A 56 -6.84 9.99 0.63
C LEU A 56 -5.61 10.80 0.99
N TYR A 57 -5.80 11.81 1.82
CA TYR A 57 -4.74 12.38 2.64
C TYR A 57 -4.58 11.56 3.91
N ALA A 58 -3.34 11.13 4.19
CA ALA A 58 -2.99 10.36 5.38
C ALA A 58 -1.75 10.95 6.07
N GLU A 59 -1.69 12.29 6.18
CA GLU A 59 -0.58 12.99 6.84
C GLU A 59 -0.48 12.59 8.30
N GLY A 60 0.74 12.37 8.74
CA GLY A 60 1.05 11.81 10.06
C GLY A 60 1.34 10.32 9.98
N TYR A 61 1.23 9.66 11.10
CA TYR A 61 1.58 8.25 11.24
C TYR A 61 0.52 7.49 12.04
N PRO A 62 0.44 6.15 11.90
CA PRO A 62 -0.36 5.30 12.79
C PRO A 62 0.03 5.49 14.25
N ASN A 63 -0.85 5.08 15.17
CA ASN A 63 -0.52 5.03 16.59
C ASN A 63 0.75 4.22 16.83
N GLU A 64 1.64 4.73 17.67
CA GLU A 64 2.91 4.09 18.00
C GLU A 64 2.74 2.67 18.55
N GLU A 65 1.65 2.42 19.25
CA GLU A 65 1.31 1.08 19.77
C GLU A 65 1.22 0.02 18.65
N MET A 66 0.78 0.40 17.46
CA MET A 66 0.64 -0.53 16.32
C MET A 66 2.00 -1.06 15.83
N ARG A 67 3.09 -0.38 16.16
CA ARG A 67 4.45 -0.79 15.81
C ARG A 67 4.84 -2.12 16.47
N PHE A 68 4.35 -2.37 17.67
CA PHE A 68 4.71 -3.55 18.48
C PHE A 68 3.72 -4.70 18.30
N MET A 69 2.69 -4.52 17.50
CA MET A 69 1.69 -5.53 17.23
C MET A 69 2.21 -6.59 16.25
N SER A 70 1.78 -7.82 16.47
CA SER A 70 1.95 -8.89 15.49
C SER A 70 1.10 -8.63 14.24
N GLU A 71 1.39 -9.33 13.14
CA GLU A 71 0.58 -9.23 11.91
C GLU A 71 -0.89 -9.61 12.18
N GLU A 72 -1.14 -10.63 13.01
CA GLU A 72 -2.48 -11.06 13.40
C GLU A 72 -3.24 -9.95 14.15
N GLU A 73 -2.59 -9.28 15.09
CA GLU A 73 -3.18 -8.16 15.83
C GLU A 73 -3.46 -6.94 14.94
N ILE A 74 -2.57 -6.64 13.99
CA ILE A 74 -2.75 -5.55 13.02
C ILE A 74 -3.96 -5.85 12.11
N LEU A 75 -4.16 -7.09 11.71
CA LEU A 75 -5.23 -7.54 10.82
C LEU A 75 -6.55 -7.86 11.53
N ASP A 76 -6.61 -7.74 12.84
CA ASP A 76 -7.87 -7.81 13.58
C ASP A 76 -8.70 -6.54 13.31
N TYR A 77 -9.34 -6.47 12.14
CA TYR A 77 -10.13 -5.31 11.71
C TYR A 77 -11.20 -4.90 12.75
N PRO A 78 -11.99 -5.81 13.35
CA PRO A 78 -12.95 -5.43 14.36
C PRO A 78 -12.32 -4.69 15.53
N ALA A 79 -11.20 -5.18 16.07
CA ALA A 79 -10.48 -4.54 17.15
C ALA A 79 -9.87 -3.20 16.74
N ARG A 80 -9.23 -3.13 15.55
CA ARG A 80 -8.63 -1.88 15.03
C ARG A 80 -9.68 -0.81 14.81
N LEU A 81 -10.80 -1.13 14.17
CA LEU A 81 -11.88 -0.18 13.91
C LEU A 81 -12.60 0.25 15.19
N ALA A 82 -12.73 -0.63 16.19
CA ALA A 82 -13.26 -0.27 17.49
C ALA A 82 -12.33 0.71 18.23
N ASN A 83 -11.02 0.46 18.19
CA ASN A 83 -10.00 1.35 18.76
C ASN A 83 -10.03 2.72 18.08
N TYR A 84 -10.04 2.75 16.76
CA TYR A 84 -10.09 3.97 15.96
C TYR A 84 -11.31 4.85 16.31
N ARG A 85 -12.48 4.23 16.51
CA ARG A 85 -13.70 4.96 16.91
C ARG A 85 -13.64 5.51 18.33
N ARG A 86 -12.91 4.85 19.21
CA ARG A 86 -12.86 5.18 20.63
C ARG A 86 -11.80 6.22 20.99
N TYR A 87 -10.68 6.21 20.30
CA TYR A 87 -9.53 7.03 20.62
C TYR A 87 -9.16 7.97 19.48
N ALA A 88 -8.61 9.12 19.80
CA ALA A 88 -8.07 10.03 18.81
C ALA A 88 -6.86 9.41 18.11
N VAL A 89 -6.80 9.55 16.79
CA VAL A 89 -5.65 9.16 16.00
C VAL A 89 -4.70 10.35 15.85
N PRO A 90 -3.37 10.14 15.88
CA PRO A 90 -2.40 11.23 15.78
C PRO A 90 -2.32 11.87 14.38
N ARG A 91 -3.05 11.36 13.39
CA ARG A 91 -3.09 11.95 12.05
C ARG A 91 -3.92 13.23 11.97
N TYR A 92 -3.57 14.08 11.04
CA TYR A 92 -4.28 15.34 10.77
C TYR A 92 -5.71 15.10 10.27
N TYR A 93 -5.91 14.05 9.47
CA TYR A 93 -7.20 13.74 8.83
C TYR A 93 -7.82 12.48 9.41
N LYS A 94 -9.16 12.47 9.46
CA LYS A 94 -9.96 11.31 9.84
C LYS A 94 -10.35 10.51 8.60
N GLY A 95 -10.86 9.29 8.81
CA GLY A 95 -11.24 8.41 7.69
C GLY A 95 -10.05 7.67 7.07
N VAL A 96 -9.01 7.44 7.86
CA VAL A 96 -7.75 6.81 7.44
C VAL A 96 -7.45 5.49 8.17
N GLU A 97 -8.49 4.84 8.71
CA GLU A 97 -8.38 3.61 9.49
C GLU A 97 -7.63 2.51 8.75
N TYR A 98 -7.98 2.31 7.48
CA TYR A 98 -7.33 1.31 6.65
C TYR A 98 -5.94 1.74 6.18
N ALA A 99 -5.68 3.04 6.08
CA ALA A 99 -4.33 3.55 5.84
C ALA A 99 -3.42 3.23 7.03
N ASP A 100 -3.90 3.39 8.27
CA ASP A 100 -3.16 3.00 9.47
C ASP A 100 -2.82 1.51 9.48
N ILE A 101 -3.78 0.67 9.11
CA ILE A 101 -3.60 -0.77 9.07
C ILE A 101 -2.57 -1.17 8.00
N VAL A 102 -2.69 -0.67 6.77
CA VAL A 102 -1.77 -1.03 5.69
C VAL A 102 -0.36 -0.52 5.92
N GLU A 103 -0.19 0.68 6.48
CA GLU A 103 1.13 1.21 6.83
C GLU A 103 1.78 0.42 7.97
N SER A 104 1.02 0.08 9.00
CA SER A 104 1.52 -0.74 10.13
C SER A 104 1.92 -2.13 9.66
N LEU A 105 1.11 -2.75 8.80
CA LEU A 105 1.42 -4.03 8.17
C LEU A 105 2.70 -3.96 7.32
N ALA A 106 2.84 -2.91 6.51
CA ALA A 106 4.01 -2.71 5.67
C ALA A 106 5.29 -2.52 6.52
N ARG A 107 5.21 -1.75 7.61
CA ARG A 107 6.33 -1.58 8.56
C ARG A 107 6.71 -2.91 9.21
N ARG A 108 5.73 -3.69 9.69
CA ARG A 108 5.96 -5.00 10.31
C ARG A 108 6.66 -5.94 9.35
N ARG A 109 6.15 -6.10 8.15
CA ARG A 109 6.73 -6.95 7.11
C ARG A 109 8.11 -6.49 6.67
N CYS A 110 8.33 -5.19 6.56
CA CYS A 110 9.64 -4.64 6.27
C CYS A 110 10.64 -4.97 7.38
N ALA A 111 10.27 -4.76 8.63
CA ALA A 111 11.11 -5.11 9.78
C ALA A 111 11.44 -6.60 9.82
N GLU A 112 10.47 -7.48 9.56
CA GLU A 112 10.69 -8.93 9.48
C GLU A 112 11.61 -9.32 8.32
N ALA A 113 11.46 -8.68 7.16
CA ALA A 113 12.34 -8.95 6.01
C ALA A 113 13.80 -8.58 6.26
N PHE A 114 14.07 -7.60 7.12
CA PHE A 114 15.41 -7.17 7.50
C PHE A 114 15.88 -7.76 8.83
N ALA A 115 15.06 -8.53 9.52
CA ALA A 115 15.46 -9.22 10.75
C ALA A 115 16.59 -10.22 10.49
N THR A 116 17.51 -10.32 11.44
CA THR A 116 18.67 -11.22 11.38
C THR A 116 18.81 -11.95 12.70
N GLY A 117 19.71 -12.92 12.78
CA GLY A 117 20.04 -13.56 14.06
C GLY A 117 20.60 -12.61 15.13
N LYS A 118 20.99 -11.39 14.73
CA LYS A 118 21.51 -10.35 15.64
C LYS A 118 20.47 -9.32 16.03
N PHE A 119 19.51 -9.02 15.14
CA PHE A 119 18.47 -8.02 15.35
C PHE A 119 17.11 -8.64 15.07
N THR A 120 16.19 -8.52 16.04
CA THR A 120 14.78 -8.92 15.86
C THR A 120 14.00 -7.84 15.10
N ALA A 121 12.84 -8.20 14.56
CA ALA A 121 11.96 -7.25 13.88
C ALA A 121 11.58 -6.06 14.79
N ASP A 122 11.38 -6.29 16.09
CA ASP A 122 11.00 -5.26 17.04
C ASP A 122 12.11 -4.23 17.34
N GLN A 123 13.35 -4.54 16.95
CA GLN A 123 14.52 -3.65 17.06
C GLN A 123 14.81 -2.86 15.78
N ILE A 124 14.08 -3.17 14.68
CA ILE A 124 14.23 -2.50 13.39
C ILE A 124 13.12 -1.42 13.28
N TYR A 125 13.56 -0.19 13.07
CA TYR A 125 12.68 0.97 13.01
C TYR A 125 12.45 1.41 11.57
#